data_88d93306b6973ae7d2b88a4de5c0c881
#
_entry.id   88d93306b6973ae7d2b88a4de5c0c881
#
_cell.length_a   1.000
_cell.length_b   1.000
_cell.length_c   1.000
_cell.angle_alpha   90.00
_cell.angle_beta   90.00
_cell.angle_gamma   90.00
#
_symmetry.space_group_name_H-M   'P 1'
#
loop_
_entity.id
_entity.type
_entity.pdbx_description
1 polymer ?
#
loop_
_entity_poly.entity_id
_entity_poly.type
_entity_poly.pdbx_seq_one_letter_code
_entity_poly.pdbx_strand_id
1 'polypeptide(L)'
;MMDLVTFEKENHKRIQAVESSFGPAGRHLCQPGRVLVGQGRLMKQGRRKPEPKVFFLFNDMLVYGSIILNGRWHKKQKVIPLEDIMLEDLEDKEGLSYKWLVRTPCKSFFVSADSLEEKQAWMEQIGNSRLNLLQRRGSRPGSTFAVTWIPDKAAYKCMRCFKVFSLIKRRHHCRRCGFLVCNGCSKQRAVIDHIHPTKRLRVCCLCHKKKEEMSRLRGDITRKTSTEEEDEGACSDEEEGGKTMQNQVSSSWLDYQNGNWGGSDTYCTANLDIVFENRVTRVC
;
A
#
# COMPACT_ATOMS: atom_id res chain seq x y z
N MET A 1 5.52 -33.22 10.79
CA MET A 1 6.36 -32.00 10.61
C MET A 1 6.81 -31.99 9.16
N MET A 2 6.50 -30.93 8.40
CA MET A 2 6.91 -30.78 6.99
C MET A 2 8.41 -30.54 6.96
N ASP A 3 9.16 -31.28 6.10
CA ASP A 3 10.58 -31.01 5.94
C ASP A 3 10.83 -29.68 5.19
N LEU A 4 12.03 -29.11 5.33
CA LEU A 4 12.37 -27.81 4.76
C LEU A 4 12.24 -27.81 3.22
N VAL A 5 12.58 -28.92 2.57
CA VAL A 5 12.55 -29.04 1.10
C VAL A 5 11.10 -29.06 0.60
N THR A 6 10.22 -29.76 1.29
CA THR A 6 8.78 -29.81 0.99
C THR A 6 8.14 -28.43 1.21
N PHE A 7 8.50 -27.74 2.30
CA PHE A 7 8.06 -26.39 2.57
C PHE A 7 8.49 -25.41 1.45
N GLU A 8 9.77 -25.43 1.06
CA GLU A 8 10.27 -24.55 -0.01
C GLU A 8 9.57 -24.78 -1.35
N LYS A 9 9.31 -26.03 -1.71
CA LYS A 9 8.58 -26.38 -2.94
C LYS A 9 7.13 -25.88 -2.90
N GLU A 10 6.43 -26.07 -1.79
CA GLU A 10 5.04 -25.65 -1.65
C GLU A 10 4.94 -24.12 -1.63
N ASN A 11 5.81 -23.44 -0.89
CA ASN A 11 5.90 -22.00 -0.86
C ASN A 11 6.18 -21.42 -2.28
N HIS A 12 7.11 -22.03 -3.00
CA HIS A 12 7.43 -21.63 -4.38
C HIS A 12 6.21 -21.75 -5.31
N LYS A 13 5.47 -22.87 -5.25
CA LYS A 13 4.23 -23.05 -6.02
C LYS A 13 3.19 -21.98 -5.71
N ARG A 14 3.02 -21.63 -4.42
CA ARG A 14 2.08 -20.59 -3.97
C ARG A 14 2.48 -19.22 -4.48
N ILE A 15 3.77 -18.87 -4.41
CA ILE A 15 4.27 -17.60 -4.98
C ILE A 15 4.07 -17.55 -6.48
N GLN A 16 4.33 -18.64 -7.21
CA GLN A 16 4.06 -18.72 -8.65
C GLN A 16 2.57 -18.54 -8.98
N ALA A 17 1.68 -19.12 -8.18
CA ALA A 17 0.24 -18.94 -8.35
C ALA A 17 -0.18 -17.48 -8.16
N VAL A 18 0.36 -16.79 -7.16
CA VAL A 18 0.14 -15.34 -6.96
C VAL A 18 0.67 -14.54 -8.14
N GLU A 19 1.89 -14.80 -8.59
CA GLU A 19 2.51 -14.13 -9.74
C GLU A 19 1.68 -14.31 -11.00
N SER A 20 1.31 -15.55 -11.32
CA SER A 20 0.50 -15.91 -12.49
C SER A 20 -0.88 -15.24 -12.46
N SER A 21 -1.46 -15.03 -11.28
CA SER A 21 -2.77 -14.39 -11.13
C SER A 21 -2.80 -12.92 -11.60
N PHE A 22 -1.65 -12.25 -11.69
CA PHE A 22 -1.52 -10.90 -12.23
C PHE A 22 -1.28 -10.85 -13.74
N GLY A 23 -1.11 -12.00 -14.37
CA GLY A 23 -0.83 -12.12 -15.80
C GLY A 23 0.54 -11.56 -16.22
N PRO A 24 0.81 -11.42 -17.53
CA PRO A 24 2.14 -11.06 -18.03
C PRO A 24 2.59 -9.63 -17.68
N ALA A 25 1.67 -8.75 -17.30
CA ALA A 25 1.99 -7.40 -16.82
C ALA A 25 2.36 -7.35 -15.32
N GLY A 26 2.26 -8.48 -14.61
CA GLY A 26 2.67 -8.62 -13.22
C GLY A 26 4.19 -8.57 -13.07
N ARG A 27 4.66 -8.06 -11.92
CA ARG A 27 6.08 -8.12 -11.55
C ARG A 27 6.42 -9.51 -11.04
N HIS A 28 7.62 -9.96 -11.29
CA HIS A 28 8.18 -11.16 -10.71
C HIS A 28 8.19 -11.09 -9.16
N LEU A 29 7.65 -12.14 -8.54
CA LEU A 29 7.54 -12.26 -7.08
C LEU A 29 8.45 -13.36 -6.53
N CYS A 30 8.77 -14.39 -7.32
CA CYS A 30 9.65 -15.47 -6.90
C CYS A 30 11.09 -14.96 -6.71
N GLN A 31 11.58 -15.03 -5.47
CA GLN A 31 12.98 -14.73 -5.13
C GLN A 31 13.46 -15.70 -4.04
N PRO A 32 14.78 -16.02 -3.99
CA PRO A 32 15.33 -16.86 -2.93
C PRO A 32 15.03 -16.30 -1.54
N GLY A 33 14.59 -17.16 -0.64
CA GLY A 33 14.26 -16.79 0.75
C GLY A 33 12.96 -15.98 0.94
N ARG A 34 12.22 -15.69 -0.14
CA ARG A 34 10.89 -15.08 -0.01
C ARG A 34 9.86 -16.11 0.41
N VAL A 35 9.04 -15.74 1.38
CA VAL A 35 7.97 -16.58 1.93
C VAL A 35 6.65 -15.83 1.81
N LEU A 36 5.62 -16.48 1.26
CA LEU A 36 4.24 -16.00 1.32
C LEU A 36 3.70 -16.30 2.73
N VAL A 37 3.44 -15.26 3.51
CA VAL A 37 2.97 -15.35 4.92
C VAL A 37 1.46 -15.51 4.97
N GLY A 38 0.75 -14.77 4.14
CA GLY A 38 -0.71 -14.82 4.10
C GLY A 38 -1.30 -14.13 2.89
N GLN A 39 -2.57 -14.41 2.65
CA GLN A 39 -3.35 -13.77 1.61
C GLN A 39 -4.80 -13.62 2.02
N GLY A 40 -5.48 -12.61 1.53
CA GLY A 40 -6.89 -12.41 1.81
C GLY A 40 -7.46 -11.23 1.06
N ARG A 41 -8.76 -11.05 1.20
CA ARG A 41 -9.51 -9.95 0.62
C ARG A 41 -9.78 -8.90 1.67
N LEU A 42 -9.40 -7.66 1.40
CA LEU A 42 -9.67 -6.52 2.27
C LEU A 42 -10.33 -5.40 1.47
N MET A 43 -11.10 -4.57 2.16
CA MET A 43 -11.70 -3.38 1.57
C MET A 43 -10.71 -2.22 1.66
N LYS A 44 -10.25 -1.72 0.51
CA LYS A 44 -9.35 -0.57 0.44
C LYS A 44 -10.14 0.70 0.13
N GLN A 45 -9.98 1.75 0.94
CA GLN A 45 -10.61 3.04 0.69
C GLN A 45 -10.07 3.67 -0.59
N GLY A 46 -10.92 3.73 -1.61
CA GLY A 46 -10.68 4.45 -2.86
C GLY A 46 -11.03 5.94 -2.75
N ARG A 47 -10.89 6.67 -3.84
CA ARG A 47 -11.25 8.11 -3.90
C ARG A 47 -12.74 8.35 -3.70
N ARG A 48 -13.58 7.49 -4.26
CA ARG A 48 -15.04 7.62 -4.26
C ARG A 48 -15.71 6.73 -3.24
N LYS A 49 -15.28 5.46 -3.18
CA LYS A 49 -15.86 4.41 -2.31
C LYS A 49 -14.80 3.39 -1.91
N PRO A 50 -15.03 2.61 -0.86
CA PRO A 50 -14.23 1.43 -0.59
C PRO A 50 -14.36 0.42 -1.74
N GLU A 51 -13.28 -0.27 -2.05
CA GLU A 51 -13.22 -1.29 -3.10
C GLU A 51 -12.54 -2.54 -2.58
N PRO A 52 -13.06 -3.73 -2.92
CA PRO A 52 -12.39 -4.97 -2.57
C PRO A 52 -11.08 -5.09 -3.35
N LYS A 53 -10.02 -5.43 -2.63
CA LYS A 53 -8.69 -5.74 -3.17
C LYS A 53 -8.23 -7.06 -2.57
N VAL A 54 -7.46 -7.81 -3.34
CA VAL A 54 -6.71 -8.94 -2.80
C VAL A 54 -5.37 -8.43 -2.27
N PHE A 55 -4.98 -8.95 -1.12
CA PHE A 55 -3.70 -8.66 -0.48
C PHE A 55 -2.92 -9.95 -0.30
N PHE A 56 -1.61 -9.87 -0.51
CA PHE A 56 -0.65 -10.93 -0.31
C PHE A 56 0.49 -10.39 0.55
N LEU A 57 0.67 -10.97 1.72
CA LEU A 57 1.75 -10.63 2.63
C LEU A 57 2.91 -11.58 2.42
N PHE A 58 4.07 -11.03 2.15
CA PHE A 58 5.34 -11.74 2.10
C PHE A 58 6.22 -11.32 3.29
N ASN A 59 7.26 -12.06 3.55
CA ASN A 59 8.22 -11.73 4.63
C ASN A 59 9.03 -10.45 4.37
N ASP A 60 8.99 -9.87 3.16
CA ASP A 60 9.71 -8.65 2.77
C ASP A 60 8.84 -7.56 2.15
N MET A 61 7.62 -7.87 1.74
CA MET A 61 6.73 -6.92 1.06
C MET A 61 5.25 -7.25 1.23
N LEU A 62 4.41 -6.24 1.04
CA LEU A 62 2.96 -6.36 0.89
C LEU A 62 2.60 -6.10 -0.58
N VAL A 63 1.89 -7.04 -1.19
CA VAL A 63 1.38 -6.92 -2.57
C VAL A 63 -0.12 -6.83 -2.53
N TYR A 64 -0.72 -5.95 -3.35
CA TYR A 64 -2.17 -5.95 -3.54
C TYR A 64 -2.57 -5.64 -4.97
N GLY A 65 -3.78 -6.04 -5.34
CA GLY A 65 -4.34 -5.82 -6.67
C GLY A 65 -5.85 -5.73 -6.70
N SER A 66 -6.39 -5.30 -7.83
CA SER A 66 -7.83 -5.29 -8.09
C SER A 66 -8.27 -6.68 -8.53
N ILE A 67 -9.36 -7.16 -7.96
CA ILE A 67 -9.95 -8.47 -8.27
C ILE A 67 -10.67 -8.39 -9.61
N ILE A 68 -10.46 -9.39 -10.48
CA ILE A 68 -11.16 -9.58 -11.75
C ILE A 68 -11.69 -11.03 -11.78
N LEU A 69 -12.78 -11.26 -12.51
CA LEU A 69 -13.31 -12.58 -12.84
C LEU A 69 -13.23 -13.58 -11.68
N ASN A 70 -14.24 -13.59 -10.85
CA ASN A 70 -14.45 -14.58 -9.77
C ASN A 70 -13.24 -14.80 -8.81
N GLY A 71 -12.37 -13.78 -8.63
CA GLY A 71 -11.26 -13.86 -7.70
C GLY A 71 -10.01 -14.60 -8.21
N ARG A 72 -10.03 -15.14 -9.42
CA ARG A 72 -8.89 -15.89 -9.98
C ARG A 72 -7.81 -15.01 -10.62
N TRP A 73 -8.21 -13.86 -11.17
CA TRP A 73 -7.32 -12.95 -11.88
C TRP A 73 -7.29 -11.60 -11.21
N HIS A 74 -6.12 -10.95 -11.24
CA HIS A 74 -5.90 -9.67 -10.60
C HIS A 74 -5.26 -8.68 -11.58
N LYS A 75 -5.53 -7.39 -11.40
CA LYS A 75 -4.91 -6.31 -12.17
C LYS A 75 -4.35 -5.23 -11.27
N LYS A 76 -3.55 -4.34 -11.87
CA LYS A 76 -2.99 -3.16 -11.16
C LYS A 76 -2.19 -3.58 -9.91
N GLN A 77 -1.28 -4.53 -10.08
CA GLN A 77 -0.38 -4.98 -9.02
C GLN A 77 0.34 -3.78 -8.38
N LYS A 78 0.30 -3.70 -7.06
CA LYS A 78 1.07 -2.75 -6.27
C LYS A 78 1.91 -3.50 -5.27
N VAL A 79 3.20 -3.17 -5.23
CA VAL A 79 4.17 -3.77 -4.32
C VAL A 79 4.64 -2.68 -3.37
N ILE A 80 4.63 -2.97 -2.07
CA ILE A 80 5.07 -2.07 -1.01
C ILE A 80 6.09 -2.84 -0.17
N PRO A 81 7.36 -2.41 -0.10
CA PRO A 81 8.34 -2.98 0.83
C PRO A 81 7.85 -2.84 2.27
N LEU A 82 8.04 -3.87 3.11
CA LEU A 82 7.57 -3.83 4.51
C LEU A 82 8.33 -2.78 5.34
N GLU A 83 9.58 -2.50 5.02
CA GLU A 83 10.36 -1.43 5.66
C GLU A 83 9.70 -0.05 5.51
N ASP A 84 8.96 0.15 4.41
CA ASP A 84 8.24 1.38 4.07
C ASP A 84 6.84 1.48 4.69
N ILE A 85 6.36 0.45 5.38
CA ILE A 85 5.01 0.40 5.96
C ILE A 85 5.05 0.83 7.42
N MET A 86 4.11 1.68 7.82
CA MET A 86 3.71 1.91 9.20
C MET A 86 2.21 1.72 9.31
N LEU A 87 1.77 0.92 10.28
CA LEU A 87 0.36 0.71 10.57
C LEU A 87 -0.06 1.65 11.70
N GLU A 88 -1.29 2.16 11.58
CA GLU A 88 -1.93 2.96 12.63
C GLU A 88 -3.33 2.39 12.84
N ASP A 89 -3.56 1.87 14.03
CA ASP A 89 -4.87 1.35 14.41
C ASP A 89 -5.88 2.49 14.54
N LEU A 90 -7.11 2.21 14.18
CA LEU A 90 -8.23 3.13 14.37
C LEU A 90 -9.22 2.46 15.30
N GLU A 91 -9.65 3.22 16.31
CA GLU A 91 -10.70 2.78 17.23
C GLU A 91 -11.95 2.39 16.45
N ASP A 92 -12.43 1.18 16.71
CA ASP A 92 -13.67 0.68 16.13
C ASP A 92 -14.84 1.33 16.86
N LYS A 93 -15.55 2.22 16.18
CA LYS A 93 -16.81 2.82 16.67
C LYS A 93 -17.98 2.04 16.11
N GLU A 94 -19.07 1.95 16.86
CA GLU A 94 -20.30 1.31 16.40
C GLU A 94 -20.68 1.75 14.98
N GLY A 95 -20.85 0.79 14.08
CA GLY A 95 -21.17 1.01 12.66
C GLY A 95 -19.98 1.36 11.77
N LEU A 96 -18.74 1.43 12.28
CA LEU A 96 -17.53 1.56 11.48
C LEU A 96 -16.87 0.20 11.33
N SER A 97 -16.75 -0.26 10.09
CA SER A 97 -16.00 -1.48 9.73
C SER A 97 -14.57 -1.42 10.28
N TYR A 98 -14.07 -2.52 10.77
CA TYR A 98 -12.73 -2.77 11.34
C TYR A 98 -11.60 -2.20 10.47
N LYS A 99 -11.22 -0.93 10.74
CA LYS A 99 -10.33 -0.13 9.89
C LYS A 99 -8.98 0.11 10.53
N TRP A 100 -7.97 0.21 9.70
CA TRP A 100 -6.66 0.72 10.06
C TRP A 100 -6.06 1.53 8.91
N LEU A 101 -5.05 2.33 9.21
CA LEU A 101 -4.32 3.12 8.24
C LEU A 101 -3.00 2.45 7.89
N VAL A 102 -2.76 2.23 6.62
CA VAL A 102 -1.47 1.82 6.07
C VAL A 102 -0.75 3.07 5.57
N ARG A 103 0.31 3.47 6.28
CA ARG A 103 1.16 4.60 5.88
C ARG A 103 2.33 4.09 5.05
N THR A 104 2.56 4.74 3.91
CA THR A 104 3.74 4.50 3.07
C THR A 104 4.32 5.82 2.58
N PRO A 105 5.61 5.87 2.16
CA PRO A 105 6.18 7.10 1.62
C PRO A 105 5.43 7.65 0.41
N CYS A 106 4.94 6.76 -0.47
CA CYS A 106 4.27 7.18 -1.71
C CYS A 106 2.79 7.50 -1.54
N LYS A 107 2.04 6.70 -0.75
CA LYS A 107 0.58 6.86 -0.62
C LYS A 107 0.04 6.15 0.61
N SER A 108 -0.42 6.88 1.59
CA SER A 108 -1.14 6.33 2.74
C SER A 108 -2.62 6.11 2.42
N PHE A 109 -3.21 5.01 2.94
CA PHE A 109 -4.60 4.65 2.64
C PHE A 109 -5.21 3.81 3.76
N PHE A 110 -6.53 3.90 3.89
CA PHE A 110 -7.30 3.08 4.83
C PHE A 110 -7.64 1.72 4.23
N VAL A 111 -7.61 0.72 5.08
CA VAL A 111 -8.04 -0.65 4.79
C VAL A 111 -9.03 -1.08 5.87
N SER A 112 -9.95 -1.96 5.54
CA SER A 112 -10.84 -2.60 6.52
C SER A 112 -11.00 -4.08 6.23
N ALA A 113 -11.13 -4.84 7.31
CA ALA A 113 -11.47 -6.25 7.31
C ALA A 113 -12.97 -6.46 7.55
N ASP A 114 -13.43 -7.70 7.41
CA ASP A 114 -14.83 -8.08 7.65
C ASP A 114 -15.08 -8.38 9.14
N SER A 115 -14.03 -8.66 9.93
CA SER A 115 -14.11 -8.88 11.39
C SER A 115 -12.96 -8.24 12.16
N LEU A 116 -13.09 -8.13 13.48
CA LEU A 116 -12.06 -7.65 14.38
C LEU A 116 -10.85 -8.60 14.40
N GLU A 117 -11.12 -9.89 14.44
CA GLU A 117 -10.10 -10.93 14.44
C GLU A 117 -9.26 -10.87 13.16
N GLU A 118 -9.91 -10.70 12.01
CA GLU A 118 -9.21 -10.55 10.74
C GLU A 118 -8.35 -9.28 10.71
N LYS A 119 -8.87 -8.13 11.21
CA LYS A 119 -8.11 -6.89 11.35
C LYS A 119 -6.86 -7.11 12.19
N GLN A 120 -7.02 -7.71 13.39
CA GLN A 120 -5.92 -7.97 14.31
C GLN A 120 -4.88 -8.90 13.67
N ALA A 121 -5.31 -10.00 13.04
CA ALA A 121 -4.41 -10.93 12.36
C ALA A 121 -3.58 -10.24 11.26
N TRP A 122 -4.21 -9.41 10.42
CA TRP A 122 -3.48 -8.66 9.39
C TRP A 122 -2.47 -7.69 9.98
N MET A 123 -2.87 -6.91 10.99
CA MET A 123 -1.99 -5.93 11.62
C MET A 123 -0.80 -6.60 12.33
N GLU A 124 -1.05 -7.68 13.05
CA GLU A 124 -0.02 -8.45 13.75
C GLU A 124 0.96 -9.08 12.76
N GLN A 125 0.48 -9.78 11.74
CA GLN A 125 1.35 -10.45 10.77
C GLN A 125 2.19 -9.48 9.95
N ILE A 126 1.62 -8.34 9.54
CA ILE A 126 2.39 -7.28 8.87
C ILE A 126 3.44 -6.71 9.84
N GLY A 127 3.07 -6.46 11.10
CA GLY A 127 3.96 -5.93 12.12
C GLY A 127 5.13 -6.86 12.40
N ASN A 128 4.86 -8.14 12.63
CA ASN A 128 5.86 -9.17 12.89
C ASN A 128 6.81 -9.38 11.69
N SER A 129 6.25 -9.51 10.48
CA SER A 129 7.05 -9.66 9.26
C SER A 129 7.99 -8.46 9.05
N ARG A 130 7.48 -7.24 9.30
CA ARG A 130 8.27 -6.00 9.22
C ARG A 130 9.36 -5.95 10.27
N LEU A 131 9.05 -6.26 11.52
CA LEU A 131 10.03 -6.26 12.62
C LEU A 131 11.18 -7.20 12.33
N ASN A 132 10.88 -8.44 11.95
CA ASN A 132 11.86 -9.44 11.59
C ASN A 132 12.73 -9.01 10.39
N LEU A 133 12.14 -8.37 9.39
CA LEU A 133 12.87 -7.83 8.24
C LEU A 133 13.87 -6.74 8.66
N LEU A 134 13.43 -5.80 9.50
CA LEU A 134 14.28 -4.69 9.97
C LEU A 134 15.43 -5.19 10.86
N GLN A 135 15.17 -6.14 11.74
CA GLN A 135 16.21 -6.76 12.58
C GLN A 135 17.29 -7.42 11.74
N ARG A 136 16.90 -8.22 10.73
CA ARG A 136 17.86 -8.90 9.84
C ARG A 136 18.69 -7.95 9.00
N ARG A 137 18.09 -6.84 8.52
CA ARG A 137 18.79 -5.86 7.68
C ARG A 137 19.59 -4.85 8.47
N GLY A 138 19.43 -4.78 9.80
CA GLY A 138 19.96 -3.69 10.62
C GLY A 138 19.45 -2.31 10.18
N SER A 139 18.31 -2.28 9.48
CA SER A 139 17.76 -1.06 8.88
C SER A 139 16.92 -0.29 9.87
N ARG A 140 16.95 1.04 9.80
CA ARG A 140 16.07 1.90 10.59
C ARG A 140 14.72 2.05 9.86
N PRO A 141 13.58 2.10 10.60
CA PRO A 141 12.28 2.37 10.01
C PRO A 141 12.26 3.69 9.26
N GLY A 142 11.60 3.72 8.10
CA GLY A 142 11.32 4.97 7.40
C GLY A 142 10.49 5.91 8.26
N SER A 143 10.86 7.20 8.29
CA SER A 143 10.21 8.23 9.14
C SER A 143 9.29 9.17 8.36
N THR A 144 9.30 9.12 7.03
CA THR A 144 8.58 10.07 6.18
C THR A 144 7.48 9.36 5.38
N PHE A 145 6.23 9.75 5.64
CA PHE A 145 5.07 9.13 5.02
C PHE A 145 4.21 10.13 4.26
N ALA A 146 3.57 9.68 3.18
CA ALA A 146 2.63 10.51 2.44
C ALA A 146 1.37 10.77 3.27
N VAL A 147 0.83 11.97 3.13
CA VAL A 147 -0.42 12.34 3.78
C VAL A 147 -1.59 11.61 3.12
N THR A 148 -2.54 11.16 3.92
CA THR A 148 -3.78 10.55 3.43
C THR A 148 -4.63 11.57 2.67
N TRP A 149 -5.17 11.17 1.52
CA TRP A 149 -6.02 12.04 0.74
C TRP A 149 -7.43 12.11 1.31
N ILE A 150 -7.97 13.32 1.36
CA ILE A 150 -9.36 13.54 1.74
C ILE A 150 -10.26 12.96 0.64
N PRO A 151 -11.22 12.06 0.95
CA PRO A 151 -12.10 11.46 -0.05
C PRO A 151 -12.91 12.51 -0.82
N ASP A 152 -13.18 12.26 -2.12
CA ASP A 152 -13.90 13.20 -3.00
C ASP A 152 -15.28 13.62 -2.45
N LYS A 153 -15.94 12.72 -1.70
CA LYS A 153 -17.26 12.97 -1.10
C LYS A 153 -17.19 13.79 0.19
N ALA A 154 -16.01 13.91 0.82
CA ALA A 154 -15.86 14.62 2.10
C ALA A 154 -15.94 16.15 1.96
N ALA A 155 -15.81 16.70 0.74
CA ALA A 155 -15.95 18.11 0.51
C ALA A 155 -16.60 18.43 -0.84
N TYR A 156 -17.59 19.33 -0.83
CA TYR A 156 -18.26 19.83 -2.04
C TYR A 156 -17.65 21.16 -2.53
N LYS A 157 -16.77 21.78 -1.75
CA LYS A 157 -16.06 23.03 -2.06
C LYS A 157 -14.53 22.80 -2.07
N CYS A 158 -13.84 23.59 -2.89
CA CYS A 158 -12.38 23.65 -2.86
C CYS A 158 -11.88 24.13 -1.49
N MET A 159 -11.01 23.36 -0.84
CA MET A 159 -10.49 23.67 0.49
C MET A 159 -9.47 24.83 0.52
N ARG A 160 -9.31 25.56 -0.58
CA ARG A 160 -8.44 26.76 -0.68
C ARG A 160 -9.22 28.02 -1.02
N CYS A 161 -10.12 27.98 -2.02
CA CYS A 161 -10.88 29.15 -2.45
C CYS A 161 -12.37 29.04 -2.15
N PHE A 162 -12.82 27.96 -1.51
CA PHE A 162 -14.21 27.71 -1.10
C PHE A 162 -15.25 27.73 -2.23
N LYS A 163 -14.83 27.83 -3.50
CA LYS A 163 -15.72 27.71 -4.66
C LYS A 163 -16.21 26.27 -4.81
N VAL A 164 -17.49 26.09 -5.12
CA VAL A 164 -18.15 24.79 -5.30
C VAL A 164 -17.52 24.05 -6.47
N PHE A 165 -17.35 22.74 -6.33
CA PHE A 165 -16.93 21.86 -7.42
C PHE A 165 -18.11 21.60 -8.40
N SER A 166 -17.80 21.50 -9.68
CA SER A 166 -18.75 21.24 -10.75
C SER A 166 -18.09 20.34 -11.82
N LEU A 167 -18.82 20.03 -12.89
CA LEU A 167 -18.29 19.29 -14.04
C LEU A 167 -17.09 20.00 -14.70
N ILE A 168 -17.10 21.34 -14.72
CA ILE A 168 -15.99 22.15 -15.24
C ILE A 168 -14.91 22.35 -14.18
N LYS A 169 -15.30 22.61 -12.93
CA LYS A 169 -14.39 22.81 -11.80
C LYS A 169 -14.15 21.50 -11.06
N ARG A 170 -13.31 20.65 -11.65
CA ARG A 170 -13.03 19.30 -11.17
C ARG A 170 -12.25 19.29 -9.86
N ARG A 171 -12.40 18.19 -9.11
CA ARG A 171 -11.67 17.88 -7.89
C ARG A 171 -10.27 17.37 -8.21
N HIS A 172 -9.28 17.92 -7.51
CA HIS A 172 -7.89 17.44 -7.52
C HIS A 172 -7.36 17.33 -6.09
N HIS A 173 -6.35 16.49 -5.87
CA HIS A 173 -5.68 16.37 -4.57
C HIS A 173 -4.30 17.02 -4.62
N CYS A 174 -4.00 17.82 -3.60
CA CYS A 174 -2.64 18.24 -3.32
C CYS A 174 -1.84 17.06 -2.79
N ARG A 175 -0.71 16.71 -3.43
CA ARG A 175 0.11 15.57 -3.02
C ARG A 175 0.86 15.81 -1.71
N ARG A 176 1.02 17.07 -1.28
CA ARG A 176 1.72 17.44 -0.06
C ARG A 176 0.82 17.47 1.17
N CYS A 177 -0.41 17.98 1.09
CA CYS A 177 -1.31 18.10 2.23
C CYS A 177 -2.61 17.27 2.12
N GLY A 178 -2.81 16.51 1.05
CA GLY A 178 -3.99 15.66 0.87
C GLY A 178 -5.31 16.39 0.57
N PHE A 179 -5.34 17.72 0.56
CA PHE A 179 -6.57 18.52 0.43
C PHE A 179 -7.19 18.42 -0.96
N LEU A 180 -8.53 18.43 -0.98
CA LEU A 180 -9.34 18.58 -2.20
C LEU A 180 -9.30 20.05 -2.66
N VAL A 181 -8.81 20.27 -3.87
CA VAL A 181 -8.59 21.59 -4.44
C VAL A 181 -9.02 21.65 -5.91
N CYS A 182 -9.45 22.82 -6.37
CA CYS A 182 -9.73 23.03 -7.79
C CYS A 182 -8.44 23.24 -8.59
N ASN A 183 -8.52 23.15 -9.92
CA ASN A 183 -7.38 23.36 -10.81
C ASN A 183 -6.72 24.73 -10.59
N GLY A 184 -7.49 25.83 -10.46
CA GLY A 184 -6.95 27.17 -10.21
C GLY A 184 -6.10 27.28 -8.95
N CYS A 185 -6.47 26.55 -7.87
CA CYS A 185 -5.69 26.54 -6.62
C CYS A 185 -4.57 25.49 -6.59
N SER A 186 -4.37 24.71 -7.65
CA SER A 186 -3.36 23.65 -7.70
C SER A 186 -2.70 23.52 -9.08
N LYS A 187 -2.48 24.61 -9.76
CA LYS A 187 -1.71 24.64 -11.02
C LYS A 187 -0.24 24.26 -10.81
N GLN A 188 0.27 24.54 -9.63
CA GLN A 188 1.68 24.34 -9.30
C GLN A 188 2.07 22.87 -9.15
N ARG A 189 3.31 22.59 -9.52
CA ARG A 189 3.95 21.28 -9.40
C ARG A 189 5.24 21.41 -8.59
N ALA A 190 5.52 20.42 -7.74
CA ALA A 190 6.75 20.37 -6.96
C ALA A 190 7.24 18.93 -6.80
N VAL A 191 8.53 18.74 -6.74
CA VAL A 191 9.11 17.46 -6.34
C VAL A 191 8.83 17.27 -4.84
N ILE A 192 8.39 16.07 -4.48
CA ILE A 192 8.16 15.62 -3.11
C ILE A 192 8.96 14.33 -2.96
N ASP A 193 10.17 14.45 -2.45
CA ASP A 193 11.23 13.44 -2.56
C ASP A 193 10.81 12.05 -2.04
N HIS A 194 10.09 11.99 -0.91
CA HIS A 194 9.60 10.73 -0.35
C HIS A 194 8.45 10.09 -1.16
N ILE A 195 7.75 10.85 -2.03
CA ILE A 195 6.71 10.31 -2.92
C ILE A 195 7.33 9.90 -4.26
N HIS A 196 8.12 10.80 -4.86
CA HIS A 196 8.82 10.53 -6.10
C HIS A 196 10.02 11.48 -6.25
N PRO A 197 11.24 10.95 -6.39
CA PRO A 197 12.45 11.78 -6.32
C PRO A 197 12.62 12.74 -7.52
N THR A 198 12.08 12.42 -8.68
CA THR A 198 12.28 13.21 -9.91
C THR A 198 10.99 13.84 -10.44
N LYS A 199 9.83 13.21 -10.23
CA LYS A 199 8.56 13.66 -10.80
C LYS A 199 7.99 14.87 -10.06
N ARG A 200 7.64 15.93 -10.80
CA ARG A 200 6.93 17.08 -10.25
C ARG A 200 5.44 16.76 -10.06
N LEU A 201 4.99 16.74 -8.83
CA LEU A 201 3.64 16.35 -8.41
C LEU A 201 2.78 17.59 -8.16
N ARG A 202 1.45 17.48 -8.41
CA ARG A 202 0.48 18.55 -8.17
C ARG A 202 0.43 18.95 -6.70
N VAL A 203 0.62 20.23 -6.41
CA VAL A 203 0.53 20.81 -5.06
C VAL A 203 -0.41 22.03 -5.08
N CYS A 204 -1.02 22.34 -3.93
CA CYS A 204 -1.82 23.56 -3.82
C CYS A 204 -0.93 24.80 -3.64
N CYS A 205 -1.49 25.98 -3.93
CA CYS A 205 -0.79 27.26 -3.86
C CYS A 205 -0.10 27.51 -2.49
N LEU A 206 -0.73 27.16 -1.36
CA LEU A 206 -0.11 27.34 -0.05
C LEU A 206 1.08 26.39 0.18
N CYS A 207 0.96 25.13 -0.25
CA CYS A 207 2.07 24.18 -0.12
C CYS A 207 3.25 24.54 -1.03
N HIS A 208 2.99 25.15 -2.17
CA HIS A 208 4.03 25.65 -3.07
C HIS A 208 4.75 26.85 -2.44
N LYS A 209 4.02 27.88 -1.98
CA LYS A 209 4.59 29.05 -1.31
C LYS A 209 5.45 28.69 -0.10
N LYS A 210 4.98 27.79 0.76
CA LYS A 210 5.77 27.31 1.91
C LYS A 210 7.10 26.67 1.49
N LYS A 211 7.14 25.96 0.37
CA LYS A 211 8.39 25.39 -0.15
C LYS A 211 9.34 26.46 -0.62
N GLU A 212 8.85 27.48 -1.35
CA GLU A 212 9.66 28.60 -1.84
C GLU A 212 10.24 29.42 -0.69
N GLU A 213 9.44 29.68 0.34
CA GLU A 213 9.87 30.39 1.54
C GLU A 213 10.95 29.62 2.30
N MET A 214 10.76 28.31 2.51
CA MET A 214 11.79 27.44 3.12
C MET A 214 13.08 27.35 2.28
N SER A 215 12.98 27.35 0.95
CA SER A 215 14.15 27.38 0.06
C SER A 215 14.91 28.71 0.15
N ARG A 216 14.20 29.83 0.24
CA ARG A 216 14.82 31.17 0.44
C ARG A 216 15.58 31.25 1.78
N LEU A 217 14.96 30.71 2.85
CA LEU A 217 15.57 30.70 4.19
C LEU A 217 16.82 29.78 4.27
N ARG A 218 16.91 28.77 3.40
CA ARG A 218 18.07 27.86 3.34
C ARG A 218 19.19 28.34 2.41
N GLY A 219 19.06 29.52 1.76
CA GLY A 219 20.12 30.09 0.92
C GLY A 219 20.37 29.34 -0.39
N ASP A 220 19.48 28.47 -0.84
CA ASP A 220 19.59 27.76 -2.10
C ASP A 220 19.22 28.67 -3.28
N ILE A 221 20.21 29.41 -3.76
CA ILE A 221 20.16 30.12 -5.04
C ILE A 221 20.58 29.11 -6.12
N THR A 222 19.69 28.28 -6.59
CA THR A 222 19.88 27.55 -7.84
C THR A 222 18.99 28.15 -8.93
N ARG A 223 19.68 28.62 -9.94
CA ARG A 223 19.24 29.30 -11.17
C ARG A 223 18.10 28.55 -11.86
N LYS A 224 17.06 29.30 -12.25
CA LYS A 224 16.00 28.86 -13.17
C LYS A 224 16.60 28.50 -14.52
N THR A 225 16.33 27.31 -15.00
CA THR A 225 16.20 27.01 -16.43
C THR A 225 14.83 26.37 -16.65
N SER A 226 14.04 27.05 -17.44
CA SER A 226 12.75 26.62 -17.93
C SER A 226 12.94 25.65 -19.09
N THR A 227 12.39 24.46 -18.96
CA THR A 227 11.95 23.64 -20.11
C THR A 227 10.65 22.96 -19.71
N GLU A 228 9.59 23.34 -20.39
CA GLU A 228 8.29 22.70 -20.32
C GLU A 228 8.35 21.45 -21.18
N GLU A 229 8.35 20.28 -20.55
CA GLU A 229 8.01 19.03 -21.22
C GLU A 229 6.80 18.44 -20.50
N GLU A 230 5.70 18.39 -21.26
CA GLU A 230 4.46 17.73 -20.88
C GLU A 230 4.69 16.22 -20.99
N ASP A 231 4.86 15.52 -19.86
CA ASP A 231 4.78 14.06 -19.79
C ASP A 231 3.57 13.65 -18.96
N GLU A 232 2.53 13.25 -19.67
CA GLU A 232 1.33 12.62 -19.14
C GLU A 232 1.60 11.13 -18.81
N GLY A 233 2.33 10.90 -17.74
CA GLY A 233 2.47 9.59 -17.12
C GLY A 233 1.55 9.48 -15.89
N ALA A 234 0.26 9.26 -16.12
CA ALA A 234 -0.74 9.11 -15.09
C ALA A 234 -0.48 7.86 -14.24
N CYS A 235 -0.33 8.06 -12.94
CA CYS A 235 -0.79 7.08 -11.96
C CYS A 235 -2.32 7.19 -11.94
N SER A 236 -2.95 6.71 -13.01
CA SER A 236 -4.39 6.73 -13.19
C SER A 236 -4.99 5.56 -12.43
N ASP A 237 -5.63 5.86 -11.31
CA ASP A 237 -6.70 5.02 -10.78
C ASP A 237 -7.93 5.25 -11.68
N GLU A 238 -7.96 4.63 -12.87
CA GLU A 238 -9.16 4.59 -13.68
C GLU A 238 -10.11 3.55 -13.08
N GLU A 239 -11.25 4.04 -12.59
CA GLU A 239 -12.34 3.24 -12.06
C GLU A 239 -13.27 2.84 -13.20
N GLU A 240 -13.24 1.58 -13.61
CA GLU A 240 -14.36 0.95 -14.28
C GLU A 240 -15.23 0.24 -13.25
N GLY A 241 -16.53 0.62 -13.20
CA GLY A 241 -17.53 0.03 -12.33
C GLY A 241 -17.93 -1.37 -12.80
N GLY A 242 -17.34 -2.40 -12.22
CA GLY A 242 -17.77 -3.78 -12.40
C GLY A 242 -18.72 -4.21 -11.28
N LYS A 243 -19.90 -4.69 -11.63
CA LYS A 243 -20.83 -5.38 -10.71
C LYS A 243 -20.14 -6.66 -10.24
N THR A 244 -19.87 -6.79 -8.96
CA THR A 244 -19.18 -7.93 -8.38
C THR A 244 -20.17 -8.87 -7.70
N MET A 245 -20.26 -10.11 -8.19
CA MET A 245 -20.81 -11.22 -7.42
C MET A 245 -19.88 -11.49 -6.22
N GLN A 246 -20.48 -11.60 -5.04
CA GLN A 246 -19.77 -11.89 -3.80
C GLN A 246 -19.40 -13.37 -3.76
N ASN A 247 -18.18 -13.70 -4.18
CA ASN A 247 -17.53 -14.90 -3.68
C ASN A 247 -16.61 -14.48 -2.53
N GLN A 248 -16.93 -14.91 -1.33
CA GLN A 248 -16.11 -14.72 -0.14
C GLN A 248 -14.83 -15.53 -0.31
N VAL A 249 -13.73 -14.85 -0.58
CA VAL A 249 -12.38 -15.41 -0.45
C VAL A 249 -11.93 -15.04 0.95
N SER A 250 -12.00 -15.98 1.88
CA SER A 250 -11.47 -15.82 3.24
C SER A 250 -9.95 -15.65 3.21
N SER A 251 -9.41 -14.95 4.20
CA SER A 251 -7.97 -14.83 4.39
C SER A 251 -7.36 -16.19 4.73
N SER A 252 -6.20 -16.49 4.18
CA SER A 252 -5.44 -17.69 4.48
C SER A 252 -4.03 -17.33 4.97
N TRP A 253 -3.57 -18.01 6.02
CA TRP A 253 -2.31 -17.72 6.70
C TRP A 253 -1.42 -18.95 6.75
N LEU A 254 -0.12 -18.74 6.65
CA LEU A 254 0.88 -19.77 6.88
C LEU A 254 1.04 -20.02 8.38
N ASP A 255 0.83 -21.25 8.80
CA ASP A 255 1.20 -21.73 10.12
C ASP A 255 2.68 -22.10 10.13
N TYR A 256 3.49 -21.23 10.73
CA TYR A 256 4.94 -21.43 10.79
C TYR A 256 5.37 -22.61 11.68
N GLN A 257 4.58 -23.01 12.67
CA GLN A 257 4.91 -24.14 13.55
C GLN A 257 4.75 -25.48 12.84
N ASN A 258 3.70 -25.58 12.01
CA ASN A 258 3.35 -26.82 11.33
C ASN A 258 3.67 -26.80 9.83
N GLY A 259 4.06 -25.65 9.27
CA GLY A 259 4.31 -25.46 7.85
C GLY A 259 3.06 -25.61 6.98
N ASN A 260 1.87 -25.47 7.57
CA ASN A 260 0.60 -25.69 6.91
C ASN A 260 -0.10 -24.34 6.60
N TRP A 261 -0.93 -24.34 5.57
CA TRP A 261 -1.76 -23.21 5.20
C TRP A 261 -3.19 -23.43 5.66
N GLY A 262 -3.67 -22.58 6.57
CA GLY A 262 -5.03 -22.61 7.10
C GLY A 262 -5.92 -21.52 6.52
N GLY A 263 -7.24 -21.68 6.65
CA GLY A 263 -8.23 -20.62 6.41
C GLY A 263 -8.23 -19.55 7.51
N SER A 264 -9.17 -18.61 7.45
CA SER A 264 -9.29 -17.46 8.36
C SER A 264 -9.40 -17.82 9.86
N ASP A 265 -9.76 -19.07 10.18
CA ASP A 265 -9.92 -19.53 11.56
C ASP A 265 -8.59 -19.99 12.21
N THR A 266 -7.49 -20.02 11.45
CA THR A 266 -6.18 -20.45 11.92
C THR A 266 -5.26 -19.25 12.06
N TYR A 267 -5.40 -18.52 13.15
CA TYR A 267 -4.51 -17.41 13.50
C TYR A 267 -3.25 -17.97 14.14
N CYS A 268 -2.14 -17.96 13.41
CA CYS A 268 -0.87 -18.44 13.93
C CYS A 268 -0.02 -17.30 14.49
N THR A 269 0.19 -17.35 15.78
CA THR A 269 1.19 -16.57 16.52
C THR A 269 2.57 -17.23 16.43
N ALA A 270 3.05 -17.50 15.21
CA ALA A 270 4.33 -18.17 15.05
C ALA A 270 5.47 -17.17 14.90
N ASN A 271 6.50 -17.30 15.73
CA ASN A 271 7.76 -16.59 15.58
C ASN A 271 8.41 -17.00 14.26
N LEU A 272 8.67 -16.00 13.40
CA LEU A 272 9.39 -16.14 12.13
C LEU A 272 10.85 -16.65 12.32
N ASP A 273 11.33 -16.65 13.56
CA ASP A 273 12.72 -16.96 13.89
C ASP A 273 13.11 -18.42 13.63
N ILE A 274 12.16 -19.35 13.73
CA ILE A 274 12.45 -20.80 13.66
C ILE A 274 12.84 -21.26 12.24
N VAL A 275 12.33 -20.63 11.20
CA VAL A 275 12.62 -21.05 9.81
C VAL A 275 13.99 -20.59 9.33
N PHE A 276 14.62 -19.66 10.04
CA PHE A 276 15.85 -18.99 9.59
C PHE A 276 17.10 -19.32 10.38
N GLU A 277 17.00 -19.79 11.62
CA GLU A 277 18.17 -20.24 12.40
C GLU A 277 18.90 -21.41 11.74
N ASN A 278 18.18 -22.26 10.99
CA ASN A 278 18.79 -23.41 10.31
C ASN A 278 19.55 -23.07 9.02
N ARG A 279 19.55 -21.82 8.53
CA ARG A 279 20.32 -21.43 7.33
C ARG A 279 21.70 -20.85 7.62
N VAL A 280 21.96 -20.40 8.84
CA VAL A 280 23.24 -19.72 9.17
C VAL A 280 24.36 -20.73 9.53
N THR A 281 24.05 -21.97 9.83
CA THR A 281 25.01 -22.98 10.28
C THR A 281 25.58 -23.91 9.21
N ARG A 282 25.35 -23.63 7.91
CA ARG A 282 25.96 -24.43 6.83
C ARG A 282 26.65 -23.56 5.79
N VAL A 283 27.59 -22.73 6.22
CA VAL A 283 28.70 -22.24 5.38
C VAL A 283 29.92 -22.18 6.29
N CYS A 284 30.55 -23.28 6.46
CA CYS A 284 32.00 -23.44 6.68
C CYS A 284 32.44 -24.62 5.83
#